data_42ca10f294291ce205d22fabd08acd85
#
_entry.id   42ca10f294291ce205d22fabd08acd85
#
_cell.length_a   1.000
_cell.length_b   1.000
_cell.length_c   1.000
_cell.angle_alpha   90.00
_cell.angle_beta   90.00
_cell.angle_gamma   90.00
#
_symmetry.space_group_name_H-M   'P 1'
#
loop_
_entity.id
_entity.type
_entity.pdbx_description
1 polymer ?
#
loop_
_entity_poly.entity_id
_entity_poly.type
_entity_poly.pdbx_seq_one_letter_code
_entity_poly.pdbx_strand_id
1 'polypeptide(L)'
;MSTKNPSVFKPSRGVAYQLAKFFTRKGEERSAFYLVWHVVLRDRKLKLKLYPQLAYSGVMLCVFFFTSLKKDKPFQENLDELVLEGGGNFYLFFAYFANLSLSTAISLMPYCDDFKAAWVYYALPVNKPGEVIVGGLKALIFKIYTPFFLIISSIILSVWGLKALDDLILVYINSIIISMLTAKWDKNHLPFSEEHTVQQGGGNFGMVMLMMVIVFFIGGSHYILATYTPWLVPITIPLIATALFFLVKDYKDMSWQNFETIDV
;
A
#
# COMPACT_ATOMS: atom_id res chain seq x y z
N MET A 1 -6.62 -26.30 42.20
CA MET A 1 -6.05 -25.81 40.96
C MET A 1 -7.18 -25.51 39.98
N SER A 2 -7.51 -24.25 39.78
CA SER A 2 -8.58 -23.83 38.86
C SER A 2 -7.99 -23.77 37.46
N THR A 3 -8.35 -24.71 36.60
CA THR A 3 -8.03 -24.70 35.15
C THR A 3 -8.87 -23.60 34.51
N LYS A 4 -8.31 -22.37 34.41
CA LYS A 4 -8.87 -21.36 33.52
C LYS A 4 -8.81 -21.90 32.10
N ASN A 5 -9.98 -22.25 31.53
CA ASN A 5 -10.09 -22.50 30.10
C ASN A 5 -9.46 -21.34 29.33
N PRO A 6 -8.56 -21.62 28.36
CA PRO A 6 -8.00 -20.56 27.52
C PRO A 6 -9.18 -19.86 26.83
N SER A 7 -9.33 -18.58 27.09
CA SER A 7 -10.36 -17.77 26.46
C SER A 7 -10.15 -17.85 24.95
N VAL A 8 -11.03 -18.56 24.26
CA VAL A 8 -11.08 -18.58 22.81
C VAL A 8 -11.19 -17.12 22.34
N PHE A 9 -10.15 -16.62 21.69
CA PHE A 9 -10.12 -15.26 21.16
C PHE A 9 -11.29 -15.11 20.17
N LYS A 10 -12.38 -14.52 20.62
CA LYS A 10 -13.48 -14.11 19.74
C LYS A 10 -13.09 -12.77 19.13
N PRO A 11 -12.79 -12.71 17.82
CA PRO A 11 -12.50 -11.44 17.19
C PRO A 11 -13.69 -10.51 17.38
N SER A 12 -13.43 -9.30 17.89
CA SER A 12 -14.49 -8.29 18.02
C SER A 12 -15.10 -8.04 16.63
N ARG A 13 -16.42 -7.86 16.55
CA ARG A 13 -17.13 -7.61 15.27
C ARG A 13 -16.84 -6.22 14.69
N GLY A 14 -15.60 -5.73 14.81
CA GLY A 14 -15.13 -4.44 14.30
C GLY A 14 -14.87 -4.45 12.80
N VAL A 15 -14.40 -3.30 12.30
CA VAL A 15 -14.05 -3.06 10.87
C VAL A 15 -13.09 -4.15 10.34
N ALA A 16 -12.08 -4.52 11.14
CA ALA A 16 -11.15 -5.60 10.77
C ALA A 16 -11.86 -6.92 10.44
N TYR A 17 -12.89 -7.27 11.22
CA TYR A 17 -13.65 -8.51 11.01
C TYR A 17 -14.42 -8.48 9.69
N GLN A 18 -15.06 -7.36 9.39
CA GLN A 18 -15.83 -7.22 8.15
C GLN A 18 -14.91 -7.26 6.93
N LEU A 19 -13.82 -6.48 6.94
CA LEU A 19 -12.83 -6.48 5.86
C LEU A 19 -12.21 -7.87 5.65
N ALA A 20 -11.79 -8.54 6.73
CA ALA A 20 -11.25 -9.89 6.63
C ALA A 20 -12.27 -10.87 6.05
N LYS A 21 -13.55 -10.77 6.43
CA LYS A 21 -14.60 -11.66 5.93
C LYS A 21 -14.82 -11.53 4.42
N PHE A 22 -14.77 -10.30 3.88
CA PHE A 22 -15.04 -10.04 2.47
C PHE A 22 -13.80 -10.23 1.59
N PHE A 23 -12.63 -9.82 2.06
CA PHE A 23 -11.43 -9.70 1.22
C PHE A 23 -10.37 -10.80 1.46
N THR A 24 -10.54 -11.67 2.47
CA THR A 24 -9.59 -12.78 2.71
C THR A 24 -10.27 -14.14 2.66
N ARG A 25 -9.51 -15.16 2.23
CA ARG A 25 -9.93 -16.56 2.38
C ARG A 25 -9.88 -16.98 3.84
N LYS A 26 -10.70 -17.98 4.20
CA LYS A 26 -10.61 -18.61 5.53
C LYS A 26 -9.30 -19.40 5.61
N GLY A 27 -8.64 -19.35 6.77
CA GLY A 27 -7.38 -20.06 7.01
C GLY A 27 -6.20 -19.10 7.20
N GLU A 28 -5.08 -19.41 6.59
CA GLU A 28 -3.77 -18.74 6.77
C GLU A 28 -3.84 -17.26 6.40
N GLU A 29 -4.43 -16.94 5.25
CA GLU A 29 -4.59 -15.55 4.78
C GLU A 29 -5.33 -14.67 5.79
N ARG A 30 -6.44 -15.18 6.35
CA ARG A 30 -7.24 -14.42 7.32
C ARG A 30 -6.53 -14.25 8.65
N SER A 31 -5.85 -15.29 9.10
CA SER A 31 -5.06 -15.25 10.34
C SER A 31 -3.92 -14.24 10.24
N ALA A 32 -3.21 -14.22 9.13
CA ALA A 32 -2.16 -13.25 8.85
C ALA A 32 -2.71 -11.83 8.73
N PHE A 33 -3.87 -11.65 8.09
CA PHE A 33 -4.56 -10.36 8.05
C PHE A 33 -4.81 -9.81 9.47
N TYR A 34 -5.36 -10.63 10.37
CA TYR A 34 -5.59 -10.19 11.74
C TYR A 34 -4.29 -9.90 12.50
N LEU A 35 -3.27 -10.73 12.34
CA LEU A 35 -1.97 -10.52 12.95
C LEU A 35 -1.41 -9.14 12.57
N VAL A 36 -1.25 -8.90 11.28
CA VAL A 36 -0.69 -7.63 10.77
C VAL A 36 -1.59 -6.45 11.13
N TRP A 37 -2.91 -6.61 11.00
CA TRP A 37 -3.86 -5.57 11.39
C TRP A 37 -3.69 -5.11 12.84
N HIS A 38 -3.44 -6.02 13.78
CA HIS A 38 -3.34 -5.66 15.19
C HIS A 38 -1.93 -5.20 15.61
N VAL A 39 -0.90 -5.72 14.96
CA VAL A 39 0.49 -5.44 15.33
C VAL A 39 1.01 -4.16 14.67
N VAL A 40 0.74 -3.93 13.38
CA VAL A 40 1.38 -2.88 12.57
C VAL A 40 1.32 -1.47 13.19
N LEU A 41 0.21 -1.07 13.81
CA LEU A 41 0.10 0.22 14.47
C LEU A 41 0.41 0.18 15.99
N ARG A 42 0.86 -0.97 16.53
CA ARG A 42 1.39 -1.05 17.88
C ARG A 42 2.91 -0.87 17.90
N ASP A 43 3.58 -1.29 16.84
CA ASP A 43 5.01 -1.12 16.71
C ASP A 43 5.38 0.36 16.59
N ARG A 44 6.22 0.85 17.54
CA ARG A 44 6.67 2.24 17.59
C ARG A 44 7.65 2.55 16.48
N LYS A 45 8.57 1.62 16.15
CA LYS A 45 9.61 1.82 15.15
C LYS A 45 8.99 1.93 13.75
N LEU A 46 7.98 1.09 13.48
CA LEU A 46 7.23 1.13 12.23
C LEU A 46 6.50 2.47 12.08
N LYS A 47 5.83 2.96 13.12
CA LYS A 47 5.17 4.27 13.09
C LYS A 47 6.15 5.42 12.82
N LEU A 48 7.30 5.42 13.49
CA LEU A 48 8.32 6.46 13.32
C LEU A 48 8.88 6.53 11.90
N LYS A 49 8.89 5.40 11.17
CA LYS A 49 9.30 5.36 9.77
C LYS A 49 8.15 5.68 8.81
N LEU A 50 6.94 5.24 9.12
CA LEU A 50 5.77 5.37 8.24
C LEU A 50 5.14 6.77 8.28
N TYR A 51 4.99 7.38 9.47
CA TYR A 51 4.31 8.67 9.60
C TYR A 51 4.99 9.82 8.85
N PRO A 52 6.34 9.94 8.84
CA PRO A 52 6.99 10.94 8.00
C PRO A 52 6.67 10.80 6.52
N GLN A 53 6.56 9.56 6.00
CA GLN A 53 6.23 9.31 4.60
C GLN A 53 4.80 9.75 4.26
N LEU A 54 3.84 9.45 5.14
CA LEU A 54 2.46 9.92 5.00
C LEU A 54 2.39 11.45 5.08
N ALA A 55 3.08 12.05 6.06
CA ALA A 55 3.11 13.49 6.22
C ALA A 55 3.77 14.18 5.01
N TYR A 56 4.86 13.65 4.50
CA TYR A 56 5.59 14.22 3.37
C TYR A 56 4.72 14.29 2.10
N SER A 57 3.98 13.22 1.77
CA SER A 57 3.08 13.24 0.62
C SER A 57 1.92 14.24 0.79
N GLY A 58 1.38 14.37 2.00
CA GLY A 58 0.37 15.38 2.31
C GLY A 58 0.91 16.83 2.24
N VAL A 59 2.09 17.05 2.82
CA VAL A 59 2.75 18.37 2.77
C VAL A 59 3.09 18.77 1.34
N MET A 60 3.61 17.86 0.52
CA MET A 60 3.92 18.15 -0.88
C MET A 60 2.67 18.53 -1.67
N LEU A 61 1.54 17.86 -1.43
CA LEU A 61 0.26 18.24 -2.04
C LEU A 61 -0.15 19.66 -1.62
N CYS A 62 -0.06 19.98 -0.33
CA CYS A 62 -0.37 21.33 0.17
C CYS A 62 0.58 22.38 -0.43
N VAL A 63 1.89 22.15 -0.41
CA VAL A 63 2.89 23.08 -0.96
C VAL A 63 2.59 23.37 -2.43
N PHE A 64 2.37 22.30 -3.22
CA PHE A 64 2.03 22.49 -4.62
C PHE A 64 0.74 23.31 -4.79
N PHE A 65 -0.32 22.95 -4.09
CA PHE A 65 -1.58 23.66 -4.18
C PHE A 65 -1.41 25.16 -3.88
N PHE A 66 -0.74 25.50 -2.77
CA PHE A 66 -0.52 26.89 -2.39
C PHE A 66 0.44 27.64 -3.32
N THR A 67 1.45 26.97 -3.88
CA THR A 67 2.39 27.59 -4.85
C THR A 67 1.76 27.79 -6.22
N SER A 68 0.76 27.01 -6.57
CA SER A 68 0.02 27.14 -7.83
C SER A 68 -0.99 28.29 -7.81
N LEU A 69 -1.35 28.80 -6.61
CA LEU A 69 -2.26 29.95 -6.48
C LEU A 69 -1.51 31.24 -6.79
N LYS A 70 -1.98 32.00 -7.79
CA LYS A 70 -1.47 33.33 -8.12
C LYS A 70 -2.06 34.35 -7.15
N LYS A 71 -1.22 35.20 -6.55
CA LYS A 71 -1.62 36.19 -5.56
C LYS A 71 -2.54 37.29 -6.13
N ASP A 72 -2.44 37.52 -7.42
CA ASP A 72 -3.12 38.62 -8.12
C ASP A 72 -4.54 38.26 -8.61
N LYS A 73 -4.96 36.99 -8.39
CA LYS A 73 -6.25 36.47 -8.86
C LYS A 73 -7.16 36.05 -7.72
N PRO A 74 -8.47 36.16 -7.85
CA PRO A 74 -9.43 35.56 -6.93
C PRO A 74 -9.23 34.06 -6.81
N PHE A 75 -9.57 33.49 -5.64
CA PHE A 75 -9.39 32.06 -5.38
C PHE A 75 -10.10 31.16 -6.41
N GLN A 76 -11.32 31.54 -6.80
CA GLN A 76 -12.12 30.79 -7.79
C GLN A 76 -11.43 30.76 -9.17
N GLU A 77 -10.95 31.90 -9.62
CA GLU A 77 -10.24 32.02 -10.90
C GLU A 77 -8.93 31.22 -10.91
N ASN A 78 -8.22 31.18 -9.77
CA ASN A 78 -7.04 30.34 -9.59
C ASN A 78 -7.39 28.84 -9.69
N LEU A 79 -8.51 28.41 -9.10
CA LEU A 79 -8.95 27.01 -9.20
C LEU A 79 -9.30 26.65 -10.64
N ASP A 80 -10.03 27.51 -11.34
CA ASP A 80 -10.41 27.27 -12.74
C ASP A 80 -9.16 27.19 -13.63
N GLU A 81 -8.18 28.07 -13.42
CA GLU A 81 -6.90 28.04 -14.12
C GLU A 81 -6.09 26.78 -13.81
N LEU A 82 -6.03 26.36 -12.54
CA LEU A 82 -5.37 25.12 -12.12
C LEU A 82 -5.97 23.89 -12.82
N VAL A 83 -7.29 23.86 -12.97
CA VAL A 83 -8.01 22.75 -13.60
C VAL A 83 -7.90 22.78 -15.12
N LEU A 84 -7.85 23.97 -15.75
CA LEU A 84 -7.90 24.14 -17.20
C LEU A 84 -6.51 24.36 -17.83
N GLU A 85 -5.67 25.19 -17.22
CA GLU A 85 -4.39 25.61 -17.80
C GLU A 85 -3.16 24.92 -17.18
N GLY A 86 -3.24 24.52 -15.92
CA GLY A 86 -2.12 23.93 -15.16
C GLY A 86 -1.74 22.50 -15.55
N GLY A 87 -2.07 22.06 -16.79
CA GLY A 87 -1.81 20.71 -17.24
C GLY A 87 -2.80 19.71 -16.67
N GLY A 88 -4.09 19.99 -16.75
CA GLY A 88 -5.31 19.18 -16.50
C GLY A 88 -5.22 17.96 -15.58
N ASN A 89 -4.19 17.12 -15.76
CA ASN A 89 -4.04 15.84 -15.08
C ASN A 89 -2.87 15.81 -14.10
N PHE A 90 -2.33 16.97 -13.68
CA PHE A 90 -1.18 17.04 -12.78
C PHE A 90 -1.46 16.43 -11.37
N TYR A 91 -2.73 16.33 -10.98
CA TYR A 91 -3.13 15.62 -9.76
C TYR A 91 -2.68 14.15 -9.74
N LEU A 92 -2.45 13.53 -10.89
CA LEU A 92 -1.94 12.16 -10.99
C LEU A 92 -0.57 12.03 -10.31
N PHE A 93 0.29 13.04 -10.42
CA PHE A 93 1.57 13.05 -9.73
C PHE A 93 1.41 12.88 -8.22
N PHE A 94 0.47 13.62 -7.60
CA PHE A 94 0.21 13.50 -6.16
C PHE A 94 -0.44 12.18 -5.79
N ALA A 95 -1.38 11.70 -6.62
CA ALA A 95 -2.03 10.44 -6.39
C ALA A 95 -1.03 9.28 -6.42
N TYR A 96 -0.07 9.26 -7.37
CA TYR A 96 1.02 8.28 -7.40
C TYR A 96 2.05 8.49 -6.30
N PHE A 97 2.29 9.73 -5.87
CA PHE A 97 3.22 10.00 -4.77
C PHE A 97 2.76 9.36 -3.45
N ALA A 98 1.44 9.22 -3.26
CA ALA A 98 0.88 8.49 -2.13
C ALA A 98 1.32 7.01 -2.08
N ASN A 99 1.70 6.43 -3.23
CA ASN A 99 2.18 5.05 -3.29
C ASN A 99 3.47 4.82 -2.48
N LEU A 100 4.31 5.83 -2.29
CA LEU A 100 5.54 5.70 -1.49
C LEU A 100 5.23 5.26 -0.06
N SER A 101 4.10 5.69 0.50
CA SER A 101 3.69 5.28 1.84
C SER A 101 3.30 3.80 1.92
N LEU A 102 2.61 3.27 0.92
CA LEU A 102 2.26 1.85 0.86
C LEU A 102 3.51 1.00 0.68
N SER A 103 4.37 1.39 -0.22
CA SER A 103 5.61 0.70 -0.49
C SER A 103 6.52 0.65 0.74
N THR A 104 6.66 1.78 1.46
CA THR A 104 7.39 1.81 2.74
C THR A 104 6.75 0.89 3.77
N ALA A 105 5.41 0.89 3.89
CA ALA A 105 4.71 0.02 4.83
C ALA A 105 4.96 -1.46 4.52
N ILE A 106 4.97 -1.83 3.26
CA ILE A 106 5.22 -3.21 2.81
C ILE A 106 6.67 -3.61 3.07
N SER A 107 7.64 -2.76 2.73
CA SER A 107 9.07 -3.03 3.00
C SER A 107 9.39 -3.11 4.49
N LEU A 108 8.57 -2.51 5.35
CA LEU A 108 8.74 -2.59 6.80
C LEU A 108 7.98 -3.74 7.44
N MET A 109 7.08 -4.41 6.71
CA MET A 109 6.24 -5.48 7.24
C MET A 109 7.03 -6.67 7.83
N PRO A 110 8.16 -7.09 7.26
CA PRO A 110 8.94 -8.20 7.81
C PRO A 110 9.58 -7.91 9.17
N TYR A 111 9.85 -6.66 9.48
CA TYR A 111 10.69 -6.27 10.61
C TYR A 111 9.91 -6.10 11.91
N CYS A 112 10.44 -6.67 13.01
CA CYS A 112 9.86 -6.55 14.34
C CYS A 112 10.96 -6.70 15.41
N ASP A 113 10.75 -6.09 16.60
CA ASP A 113 11.65 -6.29 17.74
C ASP A 113 11.58 -7.72 18.28
N ASP A 114 10.39 -8.34 18.22
CA ASP A 114 10.14 -9.70 18.68
C ASP A 114 10.20 -10.72 17.52
N PHE A 115 11.10 -10.51 16.54
CA PHE A 115 11.22 -11.34 15.33
C PHE A 115 11.39 -12.82 15.63
N LYS A 116 11.99 -13.18 16.78
CA LYS A 116 12.13 -14.58 17.22
C LYS A 116 10.78 -15.29 17.36
N ALA A 117 9.68 -14.57 17.57
CA ALA A 117 8.34 -15.17 17.62
C ALA A 117 7.89 -15.73 16.25
N ALA A 118 8.62 -15.43 15.18
CA ALA A 118 8.35 -15.99 13.83
C ALA A 118 8.52 -17.51 13.76
N TRP A 119 9.18 -18.16 14.75
CA TRP A 119 9.19 -19.61 14.84
C TRP A 119 7.81 -20.26 14.72
N VAL A 120 6.77 -19.52 15.10
CA VAL A 120 5.36 -19.98 15.04
C VAL A 120 4.94 -20.35 13.61
N TYR A 121 5.48 -19.68 12.58
CA TYR A 121 5.18 -20.02 11.18
C TYR A 121 5.68 -21.39 10.77
N TYR A 122 6.75 -21.87 11.40
CA TYR A 122 7.35 -23.18 11.14
C TYR A 122 6.76 -24.27 12.04
N ALA A 123 6.28 -23.90 13.23
CA ALA A 123 5.64 -24.83 14.17
C ALA A 123 4.18 -25.14 13.81
N LEU A 124 3.50 -24.23 13.12
CA LEU A 124 2.14 -24.43 12.66
C LEU A 124 2.12 -25.13 11.29
N PRO A 125 1.06 -25.89 10.96
CA PRO A 125 0.90 -26.51 9.64
C PRO A 125 0.53 -25.47 8.57
N VAL A 126 1.45 -24.55 8.29
CA VAL A 126 1.29 -23.54 7.23
C VAL A 126 1.65 -24.21 5.90
N ASN A 127 0.65 -24.54 5.10
CA ASN A 127 0.84 -25.19 3.82
C ASN A 127 1.22 -24.20 2.72
N LYS A 128 0.70 -22.98 2.78
CA LYS A 128 0.88 -21.94 1.76
C LYS A 128 1.39 -20.64 2.37
N PRO A 129 2.70 -20.48 2.58
CA PRO A 129 3.26 -19.26 3.17
C PRO A 129 2.94 -18.01 2.34
N GLY A 130 2.72 -18.15 1.03
CA GLY A 130 2.25 -17.05 0.19
C GLY A 130 0.89 -16.48 0.60
N GLU A 131 -0.03 -17.29 1.15
CA GLU A 131 -1.31 -16.78 1.69
C GLU A 131 -1.07 -15.91 2.93
N VAL A 132 -0.05 -16.20 3.74
CA VAL A 132 0.34 -15.39 4.89
C VAL A 132 0.80 -14.00 4.44
N ILE A 133 1.65 -13.93 3.42
CA ILE A 133 2.09 -12.64 2.85
C ILE A 133 0.89 -11.85 2.31
N VAL A 134 0.05 -12.47 1.49
CA VAL A 134 -1.13 -11.81 0.91
C VAL A 134 -2.07 -11.29 1.98
N GLY A 135 -2.27 -12.05 3.07
CA GLY A 135 -3.04 -11.61 4.23
C GLY A 135 -2.45 -10.35 4.88
N GLY A 136 -1.14 -10.34 5.08
CA GLY A 136 -0.41 -9.18 5.61
C GLY A 136 -0.49 -7.95 4.70
N LEU A 137 -0.26 -8.12 3.40
CA LEU A 137 -0.37 -7.06 2.40
C LEU A 137 -1.76 -6.42 2.40
N LYS A 138 -2.81 -7.24 2.40
CA LYS A 138 -4.19 -6.74 2.48
C LYS A 138 -4.46 -5.95 3.76
N ALA A 139 -3.90 -6.38 4.90
CA ALA A 139 -4.04 -5.64 6.15
C ALA A 139 -3.40 -4.25 6.06
N LEU A 140 -2.19 -4.12 5.47
CA LEU A 140 -1.51 -2.84 5.26
C LEU A 140 -2.29 -1.94 4.30
N ILE A 141 -2.75 -2.50 3.17
CA ILE A 141 -3.55 -1.77 2.18
C ILE A 141 -4.79 -1.17 2.86
N PHE A 142 -5.61 -1.98 3.54
CA PHE A 142 -6.87 -1.50 4.12
C PHE A 142 -6.69 -0.64 5.37
N LYS A 143 -5.63 -0.85 6.16
CA LYS A 143 -5.45 -0.12 7.41
C LYS A 143 -4.69 1.19 7.27
N ILE A 144 -3.75 1.25 6.34
CA ILE A 144 -2.84 2.39 6.16
C ILE A 144 -3.13 3.11 4.85
N TYR A 145 -3.00 2.40 3.72
CA TYR A 145 -3.04 3.04 2.42
C TYR A 145 -4.43 3.52 2.04
N THR A 146 -5.46 2.68 2.16
CA THR A 146 -6.82 3.05 1.74
C THR A 146 -7.35 4.30 2.44
N PRO A 147 -7.29 4.44 3.78
CA PRO A 147 -7.75 5.67 4.44
C PRO A 147 -6.99 6.91 3.97
N PHE A 148 -5.67 6.79 3.82
CA PHE A 148 -4.82 7.86 3.36
C PHE A 148 -5.13 8.26 1.91
N PHE A 149 -5.23 7.26 1.02
CA PHE A 149 -5.59 7.48 -0.38
C PHE A 149 -6.98 8.10 -0.54
N LEU A 150 -7.97 7.70 0.28
CA LEU A 150 -9.31 8.29 0.27
C LEU A 150 -9.29 9.77 0.66
N ILE A 151 -8.43 10.19 1.60
CA ILE A 151 -8.27 11.60 1.96
C ILE A 151 -7.73 12.37 0.75
N ILE A 152 -6.66 11.90 0.12
CA ILE A 152 -6.07 12.52 -1.07
C ILE A 152 -7.08 12.57 -2.23
N SER A 153 -7.78 11.47 -2.47
CA SER A 153 -8.81 11.38 -3.51
C SER A 153 -9.95 12.36 -3.27
N SER A 154 -10.37 12.53 -2.02
CA SER A 154 -11.43 13.49 -1.67
C SER A 154 -10.99 14.93 -1.99
N ILE A 155 -9.74 15.29 -1.72
CA ILE A 155 -9.17 16.60 -2.07
C ILE A 155 -9.13 16.77 -3.59
N ILE A 156 -8.63 15.75 -4.32
CA ILE A 156 -8.55 15.80 -5.79
C ILE A 156 -9.96 15.93 -6.39
N LEU A 157 -10.92 15.14 -5.93
CA LEU A 157 -12.29 15.19 -6.43
C LEU A 157 -13.01 16.52 -6.12
N SER A 158 -12.65 17.18 -5.01
CA SER A 158 -13.21 18.50 -4.69
C SER A 158 -12.72 19.62 -5.63
N VAL A 159 -11.52 19.47 -6.20
CA VAL A 159 -10.90 20.45 -7.11
C VAL A 159 -11.19 20.12 -8.57
N TRP A 160 -10.92 18.87 -8.99
CA TRP A 160 -11.04 18.43 -10.38
C TRP A 160 -12.40 17.80 -10.74
N GLY A 161 -13.26 17.57 -9.74
CA GLY A 161 -14.57 16.97 -9.95
C GLY A 161 -14.53 15.48 -10.28
N LEU A 162 -15.70 14.93 -10.65
CA LEU A 162 -15.88 13.50 -10.91
C LEU A 162 -15.12 12.97 -12.14
N LYS A 163 -14.64 13.85 -13.02
CA LYS A 163 -13.80 13.45 -14.17
C LYS A 163 -12.49 12.77 -13.76
N ALA A 164 -11.99 13.02 -12.56
CA ALA A 164 -10.79 12.40 -12.03
C ALA A 164 -11.03 11.00 -11.41
N LEU A 165 -12.28 10.53 -11.35
CA LEU A 165 -12.64 9.31 -10.64
C LEU A 165 -12.00 8.06 -11.27
N ASP A 166 -12.05 7.95 -12.60
CA ASP A 166 -11.51 6.80 -13.33
C ASP A 166 -9.99 6.73 -13.17
N ASP A 167 -9.32 7.88 -13.23
CA ASP A 167 -7.89 8.00 -12.99
C ASP A 167 -7.52 7.57 -11.56
N LEU A 168 -8.28 8.01 -10.56
CA LEU A 168 -8.03 7.64 -9.17
C LEU A 168 -8.21 6.14 -8.92
N ILE A 169 -9.21 5.51 -9.54
CA ILE A 169 -9.39 4.05 -9.49
C ILE A 169 -8.18 3.35 -10.10
N LEU A 170 -7.73 3.80 -11.26
CA LEU A 170 -6.57 3.22 -11.93
C LEU A 170 -5.28 3.41 -11.12
N VAL A 171 -5.05 4.61 -10.54
CA VAL A 171 -3.93 4.87 -9.63
C VAL A 171 -3.96 3.93 -8.42
N TYR A 172 -5.13 3.73 -7.81
CA TYR A 172 -5.26 2.84 -6.65
C TYR A 172 -4.84 1.40 -6.98
N ILE A 173 -5.30 0.86 -8.10
CA ILE A 173 -4.95 -0.49 -8.54
C ILE A 173 -3.46 -0.58 -8.90
N ASN A 174 -2.93 0.39 -9.65
CA ASN A 174 -1.52 0.46 -10.00
C ASN A 174 -0.62 0.55 -8.76
N SER A 175 -1.01 1.32 -7.74
CA SER A 175 -0.27 1.43 -6.49
C SER A 175 -0.15 0.09 -5.76
N ILE A 176 -1.20 -0.73 -5.77
CA ILE A 176 -1.16 -2.07 -5.20
C ILE A 176 -0.20 -2.96 -6.00
N ILE A 177 -0.27 -2.92 -7.34
CA ILE A 177 0.60 -3.71 -8.21
C ILE A 177 2.07 -3.32 -8.00
N ILE A 178 2.38 -2.02 -8.03
CA ILE A 178 3.75 -1.51 -7.82
C ILE A 178 4.29 -2.02 -6.48
N SER A 179 3.49 -1.88 -5.43
CA SER A 179 3.89 -2.27 -4.08
C SER A 179 4.08 -3.78 -3.93
N MET A 180 3.25 -4.59 -4.60
CA MET A 180 3.41 -6.04 -4.61
C MET A 180 4.64 -6.47 -5.42
N LEU A 181 4.90 -5.84 -6.56
CA LEU A 181 6.10 -6.12 -7.36
C LEU A 181 7.38 -5.79 -6.60
N THR A 182 7.39 -4.69 -5.86
CA THR A 182 8.53 -4.32 -5.02
C THR A 182 8.73 -5.27 -3.86
N ALA A 183 7.66 -5.73 -3.20
CA ALA A 183 7.75 -6.76 -2.17
C ALA A 183 8.32 -8.09 -2.72
N LYS A 184 7.97 -8.45 -3.95
CA LYS A 184 8.51 -9.65 -4.61
C LYS A 184 9.99 -9.52 -4.92
N TRP A 185 10.46 -8.32 -5.21
CA TRP A 185 11.89 -8.05 -5.45
C TRP A 185 12.72 -8.12 -4.17
N ASP A 186 12.14 -7.78 -3.02
CA ASP A 186 12.76 -7.76 -1.68
C ASP A 186 12.72 -9.15 -0.98
N LYS A 187 12.81 -10.25 -1.74
CA LYS A 187 12.95 -11.62 -1.24
C LYS A 187 11.83 -12.16 -0.34
N ASN A 188 10.57 -11.86 -0.59
CA ASN A 188 9.41 -12.55 0.01
C ASN A 188 9.53 -12.93 1.51
N HIS A 189 9.80 -11.97 2.38
CA HIS A 189 9.84 -12.23 3.82
C HIS A 189 8.43 -12.38 4.43
N LEU A 190 8.31 -13.23 5.43
CA LEU A 190 7.08 -13.35 6.22
C LEU A 190 6.87 -12.12 7.10
N PRO A 191 5.65 -11.75 7.45
CA PRO A 191 5.41 -10.62 8.35
C PRO A 191 6.08 -10.84 9.71
N PHE A 192 6.80 -9.82 10.20
CA PHE A 192 7.45 -9.81 11.52
C PHE A 192 8.47 -10.92 11.75
N SER A 193 9.17 -11.36 10.70
CA SER A 193 10.15 -12.45 10.76
C SER A 193 11.61 -11.98 10.83
N GLU A 194 11.86 -10.68 10.70
CA GLU A 194 13.21 -10.13 10.60
C GLU A 194 13.53 -9.14 11.73
N GLU A 195 14.80 -9.09 12.12
CA GLU A 195 15.28 -8.14 13.11
C GLU A 195 15.44 -6.74 12.52
N HIS A 196 15.09 -5.73 13.31
CA HIS A 196 15.40 -4.34 12.95
C HIS A 196 16.91 -4.07 13.06
N THR A 197 17.65 -4.19 11.96
CA THR A 197 19.08 -3.83 11.93
C THR A 197 19.28 -2.34 11.64
N VAL A 198 20.37 -1.78 12.21
CA VAL A 198 20.73 -0.35 12.04
C VAL A 198 21.09 -0.02 10.58
N GLN A 199 21.54 -1.02 9.81
CA GLN A 199 21.94 -0.86 8.39
C GLN A 199 20.79 -0.66 7.40
N GLN A 200 19.53 -0.76 7.84
CA GLN A 200 18.36 -0.58 6.95
C GLN A 200 18.24 0.83 6.35
N GLY A 201 19.01 1.80 6.81
CA GLY A 201 19.03 3.16 6.25
C GLY A 201 19.75 3.27 4.90
N GLY A 202 20.75 2.41 4.63
CA GLY A 202 21.53 2.46 3.38
C GLY A 202 21.16 1.37 2.38
N GLY A 203 20.76 0.17 2.85
CA GLY A 203 20.40 -0.96 1.98
C GLY A 203 19.14 -0.76 1.17
N ASN A 204 18.23 0.09 1.64
CA ASN A 204 16.95 0.35 0.98
C ASN A 204 17.02 1.47 -0.09
N PHE A 205 18.16 2.17 -0.24
CA PHE A 205 18.26 3.26 -1.22
C PHE A 205 18.06 2.77 -2.65
N GLY A 206 18.67 1.67 -3.02
CA GLY A 206 18.50 1.05 -4.35
C GLY A 206 17.05 0.63 -4.61
N MET A 207 16.37 0.09 -3.59
CA MET A 207 14.97 -0.27 -3.66
C MET A 207 14.06 0.96 -3.83
N VAL A 208 14.30 2.03 -3.07
CA VAL A 208 13.56 3.29 -3.21
C VAL A 208 13.78 3.89 -4.60
N MET A 209 15.01 3.88 -5.11
CA MET A 209 15.31 4.35 -6.47
C MET A 209 14.60 3.52 -7.54
N LEU A 210 14.61 2.20 -7.43
CA LEU A 210 13.89 1.30 -8.33
C LEU A 210 12.38 1.61 -8.31
N MET A 211 11.81 1.78 -7.13
CA MET A 211 10.41 2.15 -6.96
C MET A 211 10.08 3.48 -7.62
N MET A 212 10.91 4.50 -7.42
CA MET A 212 10.72 5.79 -8.06
C MET A 212 10.72 5.68 -9.58
N VAL A 213 11.62 4.87 -10.14
CA VAL A 213 11.67 4.59 -11.58
C VAL A 213 10.38 3.92 -12.06
N ILE A 214 9.91 2.89 -11.36
CA ILE A 214 8.67 2.17 -11.72
C ILE A 214 7.46 3.12 -11.63
N VAL A 215 7.36 3.89 -10.54
CA VAL A 215 6.28 4.88 -10.35
C VAL A 215 6.32 5.94 -11.46
N PHE A 216 7.51 6.41 -11.83
CA PHE A 216 7.68 7.39 -12.90
C PHE A 216 7.21 6.83 -14.26
N PHE A 217 7.57 5.59 -14.60
CA PHE A 217 7.14 4.97 -15.86
C PHE A 217 5.64 4.71 -15.89
N ILE A 218 5.08 4.11 -14.84
CA ILE A 218 3.64 3.82 -14.77
C ILE A 218 2.83 5.11 -14.66
N GLY A 219 3.24 6.04 -13.80
CA GLY A 219 2.57 7.33 -13.65
C GLY A 219 2.69 8.20 -14.90
N GLY A 220 3.87 8.21 -15.54
CA GLY A 220 4.10 8.92 -16.79
C GLY A 220 3.27 8.37 -17.95
N SER A 221 3.20 7.04 -18.09
CA SER A 221 2.35 6.39 -19.11
C SER A 221 0.87 6.69 -18.85
N HIS A 222 0.42 6.66 -17.59
CA HIS A 222 -0.94 7.04 -17.23
C HIS A 222 -1.22 8.51 -17.53
N TYR A 223 -0.30 9.41 -17.20
CA TYR A 223 -0.43 10.84 -17.52
C TYR A 223 -0.58 11.08 -19.02
N ILE A 224 0.24 10.42 -19.85
CA ILE A 224 0.15 10.49 -21.31
C ILE A 224 -1.23 9.96 -21.77
N LEU A 225 -1.67 8.82 -21.24
CA LEU A 225 -2.96 8.22 -21.56
C LEU A 225 -4.13 9.17 -21.22
N ALA A 226 -4.14 9.70 -19.99
CA ALA A 226 -5.18 10.61 -19.51
C ALA A 226 -5.20 11.96 -20.28
N THR A 227 -4.06 12.41 -20.79
CA THR A 227 -3.95 13.68 -21.50
C THR A 227 -4.34 13.55 -22.97
N TYR A 228 -3.84 12.54 -23.67
CA TYR A 228 -4.03 12.41 -25.12
C TYR A 228 -5.21 11.52 -25.51
N THR A 229 -5.54 10.54 -24.67
CA THR A 229 -6.58 9.54 -24.96
C THR A 229 -7.43 9.22 -23.72
N PRO A 230 -8.09 10.21 -23.08
CA PRO A 230 -8.77 10.01 -21.78
C PRO A 230 -9.85 8.91 -21.81
N TRP A 231 -10.48 8.68 -22.96
CA TRP A 231 -11.48 7.62 -23.13
C TRP A 231 -10.90 6.20 -23.01
N LEU A 232 -9.59 6.02 -23.11
CA LEU A 232 -8.93 4.73 -22.88
C LEU A 232 -8.73 4.41 -21.40
N VAL A 233 -8.70 5.40 -20.51
CA VAL A 233 -8.46 5.19 -19.07
C VAL A 233 -9.46 4.19 -18.48
N PRO A 234 -10.79 4.34 -18.62
CA PRO A 234 -11.74 3.38 -18.08
C PRO A 234 -11.60 1.98 -18.71
N ILE A 235 -11.12 1.88 -19.95
CA ILE A 235 -10.90 0.59 -20.64
C ILE A 235 -9.67 -0.12 -20.06
N THR A 236 -8.65 0.61 -19.59
CA THR A 236 -7.46 -0.02 -18.99
C THR A 236 -7.71 -0.56 -17.58
N ILE A 237 -8.73 -0.06 -16.86
CA ILE A 237 -9.05 -0.50 -15.50
C ILE A 237 -9.26 -2.02 -15.40
N PRO A 238 -10.17 -2.65 -16.18
CA PRO A 238 -10.36 -4.10 -16.11
C PRO A 238 -9.12 -4.89 -16.53
N LEU A 239 -8.33 -4.38 -17.47
CA LEU A 239 -7.07 -5.02 -17.88
C LEU A 239 -6.07 -5.07 -16.73
N ILE A 240 -5.85 -3.93 -16.06
CA ILE A 240 -4.93 -3.82 -14.94
C ILE A 240 -5.47 -4.57 -13.70
N ALA A 241 -6.78 -4.56 -13.46
CA ALA A 241 -7.40 -5.38 -12.41
C ALA A 241 -7.20 -6.88 -12.64
N THR A 242 -7.23 -7.31 -13.90
CA THR A 242 -6.93 -8.71 -14.27
C THR A 242 -5.46 -9.05 -13.99
N ALA A 243 -4.53 -8.14 -14.33
CA ALA A 243 -3.11 -8.31 -14.00
C ALA A 243 -2.90 -8.41 -12.48
N LEU A 244 -3.57 -7.57 -11.69
CA LEU A 244 -3.54 -7.66 -10.22
C LEU A 244 -4.06 -9.01 -9.71
N PHE A 245 -5.15 -9.52 -10.29
CA PHE A 245 -5.69 -10.83 -9.91
C PHE A 245 -4.67 -11.95 -10.13
N PHE A 246 -3.98 -11.97 -11.28
CA PHE A 246 -2.94 -12.97 -11.55
C PHE A 246 -1.74 -12.80 -10.62
N LEU A 247 -1.33 -11.58 -10.32
CA LEU A 247 -0.23 -11.30 -9.38
C LEU A 247 -0.56 -11.81 -7.97
N VAL A 248 -1.78 -11.54 -7.48
CA VAL A 248 -2.24 -12.05 -6.17
C VAL A 248 -2.29 -13.58 -6.17
N LYS A 249 -2.72 -14.20 -7.28
CA LYS A 249 -2.74 -15.65 -7.41
C LYS A 249 -1.33 -16.24 -7.36
N ASP A 250 -0.38 -15.66 -8.09
CA ASP A 250 1.02 -16.08 -8.11
C ASP A 250 1.63 -16.03 -6.69
N TYR A 251 1.36 -14.94 -5.93
CA TYR A 251 1.77 -14.87 -4.53
C TYR A 251 1.18 -15.98 -3.67
N LYS A 252 -0.12 -16.28 -3.82
CA LYS A 252 -0.78 -17.34 -3.04
C LYS A 252 -0.26 -18.74 -3.33
N ASP A 253 0.24 -18.96 -4.53
CA ASP A 253 0.75 -20.25 -4.96
C ASP A 253 2.23 -20.45 -4.57
N MET A 254 2.87 -19.46 -3.92
CA MET A 254 4.23 -19.60 -3.38
C MET A 254 4.31 -20.69 -2.32
N SER A 255 5.33 -21.55 -2.48
CA SER A 255 5.68 -22.62 -1.54
C SER A 255 6.86 -22.22 -0.64
N TRP A 256 7.15 -22.99 0.39
CA TRP A 256 8.30 -22.79 1.27
C TRP A 256 9.65 -22.74 0.56
N GLN A 257 9.78 -23.35 -0.62
CA GLN A 257 10.99 -23.30 -1.43
C GLN A 257 11.34 -21.91 -1.95
N ASN A 258 10.36 -20.98 -1.96
CA ASN A 258 10.54 -19.60 -2.39
C ASN A 258 11.02 -18.66 -1.27
N PHE A 259 11.22 -19.20 -0.05
CA PHE A 259 11.66 -18.44 1.12
C PHE A 259 13.07 -18.88 1.51
N GLU A 260 13.91 -17.93 1.88
CA GLU A 260 15.19 -18.27 2.51
C GLU A 260 14.91 -18.93 3.87
N THR A 261 15.54 -20.07 4.14
CA THR A 261 15.47 -20.71 5.45
C THR A 261 16.10 -19.76 6.46
N ILE A 262 15.32 -19.34 7.46
CA ILE A 262 15.89 -18.63 8.60
C ILE A 262 16.80 -19.61 9.31
N ASP A 263 18.10 -19.33 9.35
CA ASP A 263 19.04 -20.05 10.20
C ASP A 263 18.62 -19.79 11.67
N VAL A 264 17.99 -20.80 12.26
CA VAL A 264 17.47 -20.77 13.65
C VAL A 264 18.58 -21.09 14.62
#